data_dc5d2aaabdf7917f0c8359e47e99fbf1
#
_entry.id   dc5d2aaabdf7917f0c8359e47e99fbf1
#
_cell.length_a   1.000
_cell.length_b   1.000
_cell.length_c   1.000
_cell.angle_alpha   90.00
_cell.angle_beta   90.00
_cell.angle_gamma   90.00
#
_symmetry.space_group_name_H-M   'P 1'
#
loop_
_entity.id
_entity.type
_entity.pdbx_description
1 polymer ?
#
loop_
_entity_poly.entity_id
_entity_poly.type
_entity_poly.pdbx_seq_one_letter_code
_entity_poly.pdbx_strand_id
1 'polypeptide(L)'
;MSVVTLRSERPRLSDVAPTPPVFERCDGVCEVRFARRDGVSSLVHLFQRAPCRVLFPNVPADDLPLAALLTTSGGLAGGDRARISVGVENGAQAVVTTQAAEKIYRSLGPDTRVDIALTVGADAWLEWLPQETILFDRARLTRRTTAEIEPGGRLLATEMIAFGRAAHGERMSAGLLHDRWSIRAAGRLVWVDALRLDGDIAARLDAPAGFDGATAVATAIYVGADAPTLLPLARAL
;
A
#
# COMPACT_ATOMS: atom_id res chain seq x y z
N MET A 1 70.36 -12.10 36.74
CA MET A 1 69.15 -11.22 36.78
C MET A 1 68.57 -11.20 35.37
N SER A 2 67.53 -12.00 35.12
CA SER A 2 66.87 -12.05 33.80
C SER A 2 65.68 -11.13 33.81
N VAL A 3 65.63 -10.15 32.89
CA VAL A 3 64.51 -9.23 32.72
C VAL A 3 63.57 -9.88 31.71
N VAL A 4 62.34 -10.22 32.13
CA VAL A 4 61.25 -10.67 31.26
C VAL A 4 60.49 -9.44 30.83
N THR A 5 60.56 -9.07 29.54
CA THR A 5 59.77 -8.00 28.95
C THR A 5 58.44 -8.58 28.48
N LEU A 6 57.34 -8.32 29.23
CA LEU A 6 55.99 -8.63 28.78
C LEU A 6 55.57 -7.58 27.74
N ARG A 7 55.49 -7.98 26.46
CA ARG A 7 54.81 -7.20 25.43
C ARG A 7 53.30 -7.39 25.59
N SER A 8 52.58 -6.39 26.04
CA SER A 8 51.13 -6.33 25.96
C SER A 8 50.75 -5.95 24.54
N GLU A 9 50.34 -6.91 23.73
CA GLU A 9 49.65 -6.63 22.47
C GLU A 9 48.25 -6.12 22.79
N ARG A 10 48.02 -4.81 22.66
CA ARG A 10 46.67 -4.26 22.62
C ARG A 10 46.06 -4.64 21.28
N PRO A 11 44.87 -5.23 21.23
CA PRO A 11 44.21 -5.49 19.97
C PRO A 11 44.04 -4.18 19.21
N ARG A 12 44.36 -4.17 17.93
CA ARG A 12 44.21 -3.00 17.08
C ARG A 12 42.70 -2.78 16.90
N LEU A 13 42.26 -1.53 17.01
CA LEU A 13 40.88 -1.10 16.80
C LEU A 13 40.30 -1.45 15.41
N SER A 14 41.11 -1.99 14.50
CA SER A 14 40.74 -2.40 13.13
C SER A 14 40.09 -3.78 13.01
N ASP A 15 40.05 -4.59 14.07
CA ASP A 15 39.60 -5.98 13.99
C ASP A 15 38.15 -6.19 14.44
N VAL A 16 37.44 -5.10 14.83
CA VAL A 16 36.01 -5.16 15.10
C VAL A 16 35.27 -4.93 13.79
N ALA A 17 34.74 -5.99 13.20
CA ALA A 17 33.83 -5.85 12.07
C ALA A 17 32.73 -4.84 12.43
N PRO A 18 32.47 -3.83 11.59
CA PRO A 18 31.45 -2.83 11.90
C PRO A 18 30.11 -3.53 12.11
N THR A 19 29.53 -3.37 13.29
CA THR A 19 28.18 -3.85 13.56
C THR A 19 27.26 -3.20 12.53
N PRO A 20 26.52 -3.98 11.73
CA PRO A 20 25.64 -3.37 10.74
C PRO A 20 24.66 -2.42 11.44
N PRO A 21 24.40 -1.25 10.84
CA PRO A 21 23.52 -0.27 11.46
C PRO A 21 22.14 -0.88 11.69
N VAL A 22 21.66 -0.81 12.93
CA VAL A 22 20.29 -1.18 13.29
C VAL A 22 19.40 0.00 12.89
N PHE A 23 18.68 -0.14 11.78
CA PHE A 23 17.71 0.86 11.35
C PHE A 23 16.43 0.72 12.19
N GLU A 24 15.93 1.83 12.71
CA GLU A 24 14.58 1.88 13.27
C GLU A 24 13.57 1.53 12.18
N ARG A 25 12.58 0.70 12.53
CA ARG A 25 11.53 0.25 11.62
C ARG A 25 10.21 0.87 12.02
N CYS A 26 9.50 1.36 11.01
CA CYS A 26 8.15 1.89 11.20
C CYS A 26 7.14 0.74 11.31
N ASP A 27 6.14 0.90 12.18
CA ASP A 27 4.98 0.03 12.27
C ASP A 27 3.72 0.91 12.35
N GLY A 28 3.38 1.51 11.19
CA GLY A 28 2.27 2.44 11.05
C GLY A 28 0.91 1.77 11.08
N VAL A 29 -0.08 2.48 11.60
CA VAL A 29 -1.48 2.05 11.58
C VAL A 29 -2.38 3.22 11.23
N CYS A 30 -3.35 2.99 10.33
CA CYS A 30 -4.49 3.87 10.10
C CYS A 30 -5.78 3.02 10.15
N GLU A 31 -6.72 3.41 10.99
CA GLU A 31 -8.05 2.83 11.04
C GLU A 31 -9.07 3.96 10.95
N VAL A 32 -9.95 3.89 9.97
CA VAL A 32 -11.05 4.83 9.81
C VAL A 32 -12.35 4.06 9.59
N ARG A 33 -13.44 4.54 10.20
CA ARG A 33 -14.77 3.99 9.97
C ARG A 33 -15.77 5.09 9.86
N PHE A 34 -16.64 4.96 8.86
CA PHE A 34 -17.75 5.86 8.60
C PHE A 34 -19.07 5.13 8.84
N ALA A 35 -20.03 5.85 9.43
CA ALA A 35 -21.40 5.36 9.63
C ALA A 35 -22.40 6.41 9.19
N ARG A 36 -23.63 5.98 8.86
CA ARG A 36 -24.72 6.87 8.54
C ARG A 36 -25.49 7.20 9.80
N ARG A 37 -25.55 8.49 10.15
CA ARG A 37 -26.30 9.01 11.29
C ARG A 37 -27.15 10.18 10.81
N ASP A 38 -28.43 10.18 11.16
CA ASP A 38 -29.36 11.24 10.76
C ASP A 38 -29.33 11.55 9.25
N GLY A 39 -29.20 10.50 8.43
CA GLY A 39 -29.16 10.62 6.98
C GLY A 39 -27.81 11.00 6.38
N VAL A 40 -26.82 11.36 7.19
CA VAL A 40 -25.48 11.81 6.75
C VAL A 40 -24.41 10.80 7.13
N SER A 41 -23.48 10.52 6.21
CA SER A 41 -22.30 9.72 6.49
C SER A 41 -21.26 10.54 7.24
N SER A 42 -20.77 10.03 8.36
CA SER A 42 -19.81 10.72 9.21
C SER A 42 -18.77 9.76 9.78
N LEU A 43 -17.60 10.29 10.12
CA LEU A 43 -16.56 9.55 10.80
C LEU A 43 -17.02 9.13 12.20
N VAL A 44 -16.92 7.82 12.52
CA VAL A 44 -17.27 7.27 13.83
C VAL A 44 -16.11 6.60 14.55
N HIS A 45 -15.03 6.29 13.84
CA HIS A 45 -13.81 5.72 14.43
C HIS A 45 -12.59 6.25 13.70
N LEU A 46 -11.59 6.64 14.48
CA LEU A 46 -10.26 7.00 14.01
C LEU A 46 -9.22 6.46 14.99
N PHE A 47 -8.32 5.62 14.51
CA PHE A 47 -7.08 5.29 15.19
C PHE A 47 -5.91 5.48 14.22
N GLN A 48 -4.82 6.07 14.71
CA GLN A 48 -3.64 6.27 13.89
C GLN A 48 -2.36 6.18 14.73
N ARG A 49 -1.37 5.51 14.19
CA ARG A 49 -0.03 5.38 14.76
C ARG A 49 1.02 5.73 13.71
N ALA A 50 2.00 6.55 14.10
CA ALA A 50 3.08 6.98 13.22
C ALA A 50 3.77 5.77 12.54
N PRO A 51 4.21 5.94 11.27
CA PRO A 51 4.17 7.17 10.49
C PRO A 51 2.82 7.44 9.79
N CYS A 52 1.82 6.55 9.92
CA CYS A 52 0.54 6.72 9.26
C CYS A 52 -0.29 7.83 9.92
N ARG A 53 -0.94 8.66 9.09
CA ARG A 53 -1.85 9.74 9.48
C ARG A 53 -3.04 9.80 8.55
N VAL A 54 -4.13 10.36 9.05
CA VAL A 54 -5.35 10.61 8.29
C VAL A 54 -5.71 12.08 8.42
N LEU A 55 -5.99 12.72 7.31
CA LEU A 55 -6.53 14.07 7.22
C LEU A 55 -7.96 13.99 6.69
N PHE A 56 -8.77 14.95 7.07
CA PHE A 56 -10.15 15.10 6.62
C PHE A 56 -10.29 16.44 5.92
N PRO A 57 -10.07 16.51 4.60
CA PRO A 57 -10.28 17.74 3.83
C PRO A 57 -11.72 18.19 3.93
N ASN A 58 -11.94 19.51 3.92
CA ASN A 58 -13.28 20.05 3.79
C ASN A 58 -13.80 19.76 2.39
N VAL A 59 -14.95 19.11 2.32
CA VAL A 59 -15.68 18.84 1.08
C VAL A 59 -17.00 19.63 1.08
N PRO A 60 -17.59 19.95 -0.09
CA PRO A 60 -18.95 20.50 -0.14
C PRO A 60 -19.94 19.65 0.63
N ALA A 61 -21.02 20.26 1.13
CA ALA A 61 -21.99 19.57 2.00
C ALA A 61 -22.77 18.45 1.29
N ASP A 62 -22.83 18.49 -0.03
CA ASP A 62 -23.48 17.52 -0.91
C ASP A 62 -22.52 16.44 -1.43
N ASP A 63 -21.24 16.55 -1.11
CA ASP A 63 -20.21 15.58 -1.47
C ASP A 63 -20.05 14.46 -0.42
N LEU A 64 -19.40 13.37 -0.80
CA LEU A 64 -19.08 12.28 0.12
C LEU A 64 -17.99 12.69 1.11
N PRO A 65 -18.07 12.24 2.38
CA PRO A 65 -16.97 12.46 3.32
C PRO A 65 -15.68 11.86 2.79
N LEU A 66 -14.61 12.64 2.86
CA LEU A 66 -13.29 12.31 2.33
C LEU A 66 -12.27 12.11 3.45
N ALA A 67 -11.56 10.98 3.43
CA ALA A 67 -10.36 10.77 4.23
C ALA A 67 -9.13 10.66 3.32
N ALA A 68 -8.09 11.42 3.62
CA ALA A 68 -6.80 11.37 2.94
C ALA A 68 -5.73 10.79 3.87
N LEU A 69 -5.23 9.61 3.54
CA LEU A 69 -4.17 8.93 4.27
C LEU A 69 -2.81 9.44 3.80
N LEU A 70 -1.84 9.46 4.71
CA LEU A 70 -0.44 9.77 4.38
C LEU A 70 0.53 9.07 5.32
N THR A 71 1.77 8.93 4.87
CA THR A 71 2.90 8.53 5.69
C THR A 71 3.80 9.76 5.96
N THR A 72 4.11 10.02 7.23
CA THR A 72 4.93 11.18 7.63
C THR A 72 6.43 10.92 7.51
N SER A 73 6.83 9.70 7.18
CA SER A 73 8.23 9.30 6.94
C SER A 73 8.73 9.62 5.52
N GLY A 74 7.88 10.20 4.67
CA GLY A 74 8.21 10.47 3.26
C GLY A 74 8.28 9.24 2.38
N GLY A 75 7.98 8.07 2.89
CA GLY A 75 7.95 6.76 2.23
C GLY A 75 8.32 5.64 3.20
N LEU A 76 8.27 4.39 2.74
CA LEU A 76 8.56 3.19 3.51
C LEU A 76 9.84 2.52 3.01
N ALA A 77 10.61 1.94 3.92
CA ALA A 77 11.84 1.23 3.62
C ALA A 77 11.73 -0.26 3.99
N GLY A 78 12.69 -1.06 3.53
CA GLY A 78 12.72 -2.49 3.83
C GLY A 78 12.64 -2.79 5.32
N GLY A 79 11.67 -3.61 5.72
CA GLY A 79 11.36 -3.95 7.11
C GLY A 79 10.26 -3.11 7.75
N ASP A 80 9.87 -1.98 7.15
CA ASP A 80 8.73 -1.18 7.60
C ASP A 80 7.41 -1.93 7.38
N ARG A 81 6.42 -1.59 8.22
CA ARG A 81 5.06 -2.10 8.13
C ARG A 81 4.05 -0.97 8.16
N ALA A 82 3.01 -1.09 7.36
CA ALA A 82 1.83 -0.25 7.40
C ALA A 82 0.57 -1.13 7.41
N ARG A 83 -0.35 -0.85 8.31
CA ARG A 83 -1.67 -1.48 8.38
C ARG A 83 -2.74 -0.42 8.21
N ILE A 84 -3.60 -0.63 7.24
CA ILE A 84 -4.68 0.29 6.89
C ILE A 84 -5.99 -0.48 6.99
N SER A 85 -6.93 0.03 7.77
CA SER A 85 -8.28 -0.50 7.88
C SER A 85 -9.28 0.60 7.56
N VAL A 86 -10.12 0.35 6.56
CA VAL A 86 -11.18 1.27 6.14
C VAL A 86 -12.51 0.56 6.23
N GLY A 87 -13.45 1.11 6.98
CA GLY A 87 -14.80 0.58 7.14
C GLY A 87 -15.86 1.61 6.77
N VAL A 88 -16.88 1.16 6.05
CA VAL A 88 -18.09 1.91 5.81
C VAL A 88 -19.27 1.06 6.27
N GLU A 89 -19.97 1.51 7.32
CA GLU A 89 -21.09 0.80 7.93
C GLU A 89 -22.34 0.84 7.03
N ASN A 90 -23.36 0.06 7.39
CA ASN A 90 -24.59 -0.08 6.59
C ASN A 90 -25.17 1.27 6.16
N GLY A 91 -25.43 1.41 4.86
CA GLY A 91 -26.01 2.59 4.23
C GLY A 91 -25.14 3.85 4.24
N ALA A 92 -23.93 3.78 4.82
CA ALA A 92 -22.98 4.89 4.78
C ALA A 92 -22.20 4.93 3.47
N GLN A 93 -21.58 6.08 3.20
CA GLN A 93 -20.79 6.32 1.98
C GLN A 93 -19.53 7.10 2.35
N ALA A 94 -18.41 6.80 1.71
CA ALA A 94 -17.17 7.54 1.91
C ALA A 94 -16.21 7.37 0.74
N VAL A 95 -15.35 8.38 0.57
CA VAL A 95 -14.16 8.33 -0.29
C VAL A 95 -12.92 8.29 0.60
N VAL A 96 -12.02 7.37 0.30
CA VAL A 96 -10.73 7.28 0.98
C VAL A 96 -9.62 7.27 -0.08
N THR A 97 -8.70 8.18 0.05
CA THR A 97 -7.55 8.35 -0.86
C THR A 97 -6.25 8.45 -0.07
N THR A 98 -5.11 8.59 -0.75
CA THR A 98 -3.86 9.03 -0.12
C THR A 98 -3.52 10.44 -0.59
N GLN A 99 -2.82 11.21 0.26
CA GLN A 99 -2.47 12.60 -0.04
C GLN A 99 -1.50 12.71 -1.21
N ALA A 100 -0.60 11.73 -1.34
CA ALA A 100 0.47 11.71 -2.33
C ALA A 100 0.86 10.27 -2.66
N ALA A 101 1.70 10.09 -3.67
CA ALA A 101 2.32 8.81 -4.00
C ALA A 101 3.03 8.19 -2.79
N GLU A 102 2.80 6.90 -2.54
CA GLU A 102 3.55 6.14 -1.55
C GLU A 102 4.88 5.67 -2.16
N LYS A 103 5.97 6.02 -1.52
CA LYS A 103 7.31 5.68 -2.00
C LYS A 103 7.83 4.46 -1.25
N ILE A 104 8.21 3.44 -1.98
CA ILE A 104 8.89 2.27 -1.42
C ILE A 104 10.36 2.36 -1.77
N TYR A 105 11.17 2.64 -0.77
CA TYR A 105 12.59 2.82 -0.95
C TYR A 105 13.32 1.49 -1.13
N ARG A 106 14.55 1.56 -1.67
CA ARG A 106 15.47 0.44 -1.76
C ARG A 106 15.56 -0.31 -0.44
N SER A 107 15.50 -1.63 -0.50
CA SER A 107 15.72 -2.50 0.65
C SER A 107 17.13 -3.08 0.65
N LEU A 108 17.68 -3.29 1.85
CA LEU A 108 18.91 -4.02 2.11
C LEU A 108 18.67 -5.51 2.45
N GLY A 109 17.45 -5.99 2.21
CA GLY A 109 17.09 -7.40 2.43
C GLY A 109 15.64 -7.62 2.86
N PRO A 110 15.16 -7.02 3.98
CA PRO A 110 13.79 -7.22 4.44
C PRO A 110 12.76 -6.59 3.50
N ASP A 111 11.58 -7.22 3.40
CA ASP A 111 10.46 -6.64 2.65
C ASP A 111 9.76 -5.54 3.46
N THR A 112 9.35 -4.47 2.78
CA THR A 112 8.30 -3.57 3.26
C THR A 112 6.97 -4.31 3.20
N ARG A 113 6.15 -4.21 4.24
CA ARG A 113 4.85 -4.89 4.31
C ARG A 113 3.72 -3.90 4.46
N VAL A 114 2.71 -4.03 3.59
CA VAL A 114 1.50 -3.21 3.63
C VAL A 114 0.29 -4.12 3.64
N ASP A 115 -0.51 -4.04 4.70
CA ASP A 115 -1.77 -4.78 4.81
C ASP A 115 -2.94 -3.79 4.79
N ILE A 116 -3.87 -3.99 3.85
CA ILE A 116 -5.04 -3.15 3.64
C ILE A 116 -6.29 -4.01 3.81
N ALA A 117 -7.19 -3.60 4.69
CA ALA A 117 -8.48 -4.23 4.92
C ALA A 117 -9.61 -3.23 4.67
N LEU A 118 -10.48 -3.55 3.72
CA LEU A 118 -11.65 -2.76 3.35
C LEU A 118 -12.91 -3.51 3.78
N THR A 119 -13.82 -2.86 4.49
CA THR A 119 -15.11 -3.42 4.86
C THR A 119 -16.23 -2.51 4.40
N VAL A 120 -17.19 -3.07 3.67
CA VAL A 120 -18.33 -2.35 3.11
C VAL A 120 -19.60 -3.01 3.59
N GLY A 121 -20.34 -2.31 4.43
CA GLY A 121 -21.61 -2.78 5.00
C GLY A 121 -22.73 -2.89 3.97
N ALA A 122 -23.88 -3.39 4.41
CA ALA A 122 -25.05 -3.53 3.56
C ALA A 122 -25.49 -2.17 3.01
N ASP A 123 -25.76 -2.11 1.70
CA ASP A 123 -26.17 -0.89 0.98
C ASP A 123 -25.21 0.31 1.14
N ALA A 124 -23.98 0.07 1.56
CA ALA A 124 -22.93 1.08 1.70
C ALA A 124 -22.16 1.29 0.38
N TRP A 125 -21.46 2.43 0.30
CA TRP A 125 -20.59 2.80 -0.81
C TRP A 125 -19.21 3.20 -0.33
N LEU A 126 -18.18 2.53 -0.81
CA LEU A 126 -16.78 2.89 -0.58
C LEU A 126 -16.05 3.14 -1.89
N GLU A 127 -15.39 4.29 -1.99
CA GLU A 127 -14.36 4.56 -2.97
C GLU A 127 -12.99 4.48 -2.29
N TRP A 128 -12.17 3.50 -2.67
CA TRP A 128 -10.77 3.36 -2.30
C TRP A 128 -9.90 3.78 -3.47
N LEU A 129 -9.41 5.02 -3.46
CA LEU A 129 -8.74 5.68 -4.58
C LEU A 129 -7.36 6.21 -4.17
N PRO A 130 -6.40 5.36 -3.76
CA PRO A 130 -5.07 5.81 -3.41
C PRO A 130 -4.34 6.39 -4.64
N GLN A 131 -3.39 7.29 -4.38
CA GLN A 131 -2.39 7.71 -5.35
C GLN A 131 -1.44 6.53 -5.64
N GLU A 132 -0.57 6.69 -6.62
CA GLU A 132 0.34 5.64 -7.05
C GLU A 132 1.34 5.21 -5.97
N THR A 133 1.74 3.96 -6.02
CA THR A 133 2.89 3.41 -5.29
C THR A 133 4.11 3.43 -6.22
N ILE A 134 5.15 4.17 -5.85
CA ILE A 134 6.39 4.25 -6.62
C ILE A 134 7.42 3.30 -6.01
N LEU A 135 7.78 2.28 -6.75
CA LEU A 135 8.82 1.31 -6.36
C LEU A 135 10.18 1.81 -6.86
N PHE A 136 11.05 2.25 -5.96
CA PHE A 136 12.41 2.65 -6.30
C PHE A 136 13.24 1.42 -6.72
N ASP A 137 14.34 1.64 -7.41
CA ASP A 137 15.22 0.52 -7.76
C ASP A 137 15.62 -0.28 -6.52
N ARG A 138 15.52 -1.61 -6.61
CA ARG A 138 15.74 -2.58 -5.51
C ARG A 138 14.78 -2.42 -4.32
N ALA A 139 13.62 -1.79 -4.51
CA ALA A 139 12.54 -1.85 -3.53
C ALA A 139 12.06 -3.30 -3.36
N ARG A 140 11.58 -3.61 -2.17
CA ARG A 140 10.96 -4.91 -1.85
C ARG A 140 9.64 -4.65 -1.15
N LEU A 141 8.54 -4.90 -1.86
CA LEU A 141 7.18 -4.71 -1.34
C LEU A 141 6.42 -6.04 -1.32
N THR A 142 5.86 -6.36 -0.18
CA THR A 142 4.79 -7.35 -0.04
C THR A 142 3.54 -6.62 0.44
N ARG A 143 2.52 -6.53 -0.43
CA ARG A 143 1.25 -5.89 -0.12
C ARG A 143 0.11 -6.91 -0.20
N ARG A 144 -0.83 -6.78 0.70
CA ARG A 144 -2.06 -7.56 0.72
C ARG A 144 -3.24 -6.64 0.92
N THR A 145 -4.17 -6.66 -0.02
CA THR A 145 -5.45 -5.96 0.07
C THR A 145 -6.59 -6.97 0.15
N THR A 146 -7.44 -6.82 1.13
CA THR A 146 -8.64 -7.63 1.33
C THR A 146 -9.87 -6.74 1.36
N ALA A 147 -10.95 -7.14 0.73
CA ALA A 147 -12.24 -6.46 0.83
C ALA A 147 -13.35 -7.44 1.17
N GLU A 148 -14.15 -7.09 2.17
CA GLU A 148 -15.37 -7.80 2.56
C GLU A 148 -16.56 -6.86 2.31
N ILE A 149 -17.51 -7.31 1.47
CA ILE A 149 -18.64 -6.52 1.02
C ILE A 149 -19.93 -7.25 1.37
N GLU A 150 -20.75 -6.62 2.18
CA GLU A 150 -22.06 -7.14 2.57
C GLU A 150 -23.09 -7.02 1.41
N PRO A 151 -24.22 -7.71 1.46
CA PRO A 151 -25.26 -7.61 0.45
C PRO A 151 -25.72 -6.16 0.20
N GLY A 152 -25.81 -5.76 -1.08
CA GLY A 152 -26.12 -4.39 -1.50
C GLY A 152 -24.97 -3.40 -1.42
N GLY A 153 -23.89 -3.75 -0.72
CA GLY A 153 -22.68 -2.94 -0.64
C GLY A 153 -21.97 -2.82 -1.99
N ARG A 154 -21.31 -1.69 -2.22
CA ARG A 154 -20.59 -1.38 -3.47
C ARG A 154 -19.20 -0.84 -3.17
N LEU A 155 -18.23 -1.28 -3.93
CA LEU A 155 -16.84 -0.87 -3.84
C LEU A 155 -16.33 -0.43 -5.22
N LEU A 156 -15.78 0.79 -5.31
CA LEU A 156 -14.86 1.20 -6.36
C LEU A 156 -13.47 1.27 -5.76
N ALA A 157 -12.53 0.50 -6.31
CA ALA A 157 -11.16 0.49 -5.86
C ALA A 157 -10.20 0.66 -7.03
N THR A 158 -9.14 1.43 -6.81
CA THR A 158 -8.04 1.57 -7.77
C THR A 158 -6.71 1.23 -7.12
N GLU A 159 -5.77 0.89 -7.95
CA GLU A 159 -4.38 0.71 -7.60
C GLU A 159 -3.50 1.11 -8.77
N MET A 160 -2.44 1.84 -8.48
CA MET A 160 -1.44 2.24 -9.48
C MET A 160 -0.05 1.95 -8.93
N ILE A 161 0.81 1.34 -9.74
CA ILE A 161 2.19 1.00 -9.39
C ILE A 161 3.10 1.53 -10.48
N ALA A 162 4.07 2.35 -10.11
CA ALA A 162 5.12 2.84 -10.98
C ALA A 162 6.45 2.12 -10.66
N PHE A 163 7.12 1.62 -11.69
CA PHE A 163 8.38 0.87 -11.59
C PHE A 163 9.58 1.78 -11.81
N GLY A 164 10.05 2.41 -10.73
CA GLY A 164 11.12 3.41 -10.74
C GLY A 164 10.59 4.85 -10.81
N ARG A 165 11.51 5.79 -10.71
CA ARG A 165 11.24 7.23 -10.82
C ARG A 165 11.57 7.71 -12.22
N ALA A 166 10.69 7.44 -13.19
CA ALA A 166 10.95 7.75 -14.60
C ALA A 166 11.36 9.22 -14.82
N ALA A 167 10.74 10.18 -14.11
CA ALA A 167 11.10 11.60 -14.16
C ALA A 167 12.53 11.92 -13.68
N HIS A 168 13.17 10.99 -12.94
CA HIS A 168 14.56 11.09 -12.49
C HIS A 168 15.50 10.15 -13.25
N GLY A 169 15.02 9.54 -14.35
CA GLY A 169 15.80 8.60 -15.14
C GLY A 169 16.05 7.26 -14.43
N GLU A 170 15.35 6.98 -13.32
CA GLU A 170 15.48 5.71 -12.60
C GLU A 170 14.42 4.73 -13.07
N ARG A 171 14.85 3.51 -13.34
CA ARG A 171 14.01 2.35 -13.63
C ARG A 171 14.23 1.30 -12.54
N MET A 172 13.19 0.61 -12.14
CA MET A 172 13.32 -0.53 -11.22
C MET A 172 13.97 -1.71 -11.97
N SER A 173 15.24 -1.95 -11.70
CA SER A 173 16.01 -3.03 -12.35
C SER A 173 15.85 -4.36 -11.64
N ALA A 174 15.81 -4.36 -10.33
CA ALA A 174 15.70 -5.53 -9.48
C ALA A 174 14.86 -5.24 -8.22
N GLY A 175 14.49 -6.28 -7.49
CA GLY A 175 13.78 -6.15 -6.22
C GLY A 175 12.70 -7.21 -6.04
N LEU A 176 11.63 -6.84 -5.34
CA LEU A 176 10.45 -7.68 -5.14
C LEU A 176 9.19 -6.81 -5.18
N LEU A 177 8.24 -7.21 -5.97
CA LEU A 177 6.83 -6.85 -5.81
C LEU A 177 6.03 -8.13 -5.62
N HIS A 178 5.34 -8.23 -4.51
CA HIS A 178 4.34 -9.28 -4.28
C HIS A 178 3.07 -8.62 -3.80
N ASP A 179 2.19 -8.31 -4.72
CA ASP A 179 0.92 -7.65 -4.51
C ASP A 179 -0.23 -8.62 -4.66
N ARG A 180 -1.15 -8.65 -3.71
CA ARG A 180 -2.25 -9.61 -3.69
C ARG A 180 -3.54 -8.95 -3.27
N TRP A 181 -4.58 -9.25 -4.02
CA TRP A 181 -5.94 -8.86 -3.73
C TRP A 181 -6.83 -10.07 -3.45
N SER A 182 -7.78 -9.92 -2.55
CA SER A 182 -8.90 -10.84 -2.43
C SER A 182 -10.17 -10.08 -2.03
N ILE A 183 -11.25 -10.28 -2.80
CA ILE A 183 -12.53 -9.62 -2.58
C ILE A 183 -13.60 -10.67 -2.35
N ARG A 184 -14.34 -10.51 -1.27
CA ARG A 184 -15.53 -11.29 -0.96
C ARG A 184 -16.75 -10.40 -1.02
N ALA A 185 -17.81 -10.88 -1.63
CA ALA A 185 -19.11 -10.23 -1.63
C ALA A 185 -20.17 -11.23 -1.14
N ALA A 186 -20.98 -10.82 -0.17
CA ALA A 186 -21.97 -11.68 0.49
C ALA A 186 -21.34 -13.03 0.96
N GLY A 187 -20.17 -12.97 1.58
CA GLY A 187 -19.42 -14.13 2.09
C GLY A 187 -18.73 -14.99 1.01
N ARG A 188 -18.96 -14.73 -0.28
CA ARG A 188 -18.37 -15.51 -1.39
C ARG A 188 -17.15 -14.81 -1.96
N LEU A 189 -16.07 -15.55 -2.22
CA LEU A 189 -14.91 -15.04 -2.94
C LEU A 189 -15.31 -14.75 -4.40
N VAL A 190 -15.26 -13.48 -4.80
CA VAL A 190 -15.69 -13.02 -6.13
C VAL A 190 -14.52 -12.61 -7.02
N TRP A 191 -13.38 -12.24 -6.42
CA TRP A 191 -12.18 -11.86 -7.16
C TRP A 191 -10.91 -12.11 -6.36
N VAL A 192 -9.90 -12.60 -7.04
CA VAL A 192 -8.53 -12.77 -6.52
C VAL A 192 -7.56 -12.38 -7.62
N ASP A 193 -6.54 -11.64 -7.26
CA ASP A 193 -5.42 -11.33 -8.14
C ASP A 193 -4.10 -11.36 -7.39
N ALA A 194 -3.01 -11.65 -8.10
CA ALA A 194 -1.67 -11.63 -7.55
C ALA A 194 -0.66 -11.27 -8.63
N LEU A 195 0.01 -10.14 -8.43
CA LEU A 195 1.16 -9.72 -9.23
C LEU A 195 2.44 -10.02 -8.44
N ARG A 196 3.30 -10.89 -8.99
CA ARG A 196 4.60 -11.18 -8.41
C ARG A 196 5.72 -10.95 -9.43
N LEU A 197 6.59 -10.01 -9.10
CA LEU A 197 7.85 -9.77 -9.78
C LEU A 197 8.98 -9.96 -8.75
N ASP A 198 10.02 -10.74 -9.09
CA ASP A 198 11.10 -11.07 -8.17
C ASP A 198 12.42 -11.22 -8.96
N GLY A 199 13.50 -10.70 -8.39
CA GLY A 199 14.84 -10.74 -8.98
C GLY A 199 15.05 -9.70 -10.07
N ASP A 200 15.31 -10.11 -11.32
CA ASP A 200 15.48 -9.23 -12.48
C ASP A 200 14.11 -8.73 -12.96
N ILE A 201 13.71 -7.57 -12.43
CA ILE A 201 12.44 -6.95 -12.77
C ILE A 201 12.52 -6.29 -14.14
N ALA A 202 13.65 -5.70 -14.50
CA ALA A 202 13.79 -5.05 -15.81
C ALA A 202 13.51 -6.03 -16.95
N ALA A 203 14.06 -7.24 -16.91
CA ALA A 203 13.78 -8.27 -17.91
C ALA A 203 12.30 -8.67 -17.97
N ARG A 204 11.59 -8.66 -16.84
CA ARG A 204 10.13 -8.93 -16.80
C ARG A 204 9.31 -7.79 -17.38
N LEU A 205 9.72 -6.55 -17.12
CA LEU A 205 9.05 -5.36 -17.67
C LEU A 205 9.27 -5.26 -19.20
N ASP A 206 10.42 -5.68 -19.70
CA ASP A 206 10.74 -5.64 -21.13
C ASP A 206 10.13 -6.80 -21.92
N ALA A 207 9.70 -7.86 -21.26
CA ALA A 207 9.16 -9.04 -21.93
C ALA A 207 7.84 -8.69 -22.66
N PRO A 208 7.72 -8.99 -23.98
CA PRO A 208 6.51 -8.66 -24.74
C PRO A 208 5.23 -9.29 -24.20
N ALA A 209 5.32 -10.52 -23.67
CA ALA A 209 4.19 -11.18 -23.01
C ALA A 209 4.02 -10.78 -21.53
N GLY A 210 4.87 -9.90 -21.03
CA GLY A 210 4.81 -9.33 -19.68
C GLY A 210 4.21 -7.94 -19.72
N PHE A 211 5.08 -6.93 -19.62
CA PHE A 211 4.67 -5.53 -19.58
C PHE A 211 4.99 -4.75 -20.88
N ASP A 212 5.67 -5.38 -21.83
CA ASP A 212 6.06 -4.78 -23.11
C ASP A 212 6.74 -3.40 -22.97
N GLY A 213 7.61 -3.26 -21.98
CA GLY A 213 8.32 -2.02 -21.68
C GLY A 213 7.52 -1.00 -20.85
N ALA A 214 6.29 -1.31 -20.43
CA ALA A 214 5.51 -0.40 -19.59
C ALA A 214 6.22 -0.12 -18.26
N THR A 215 6.18 1.14 -17.83
CA THR A 215 6.82 1.63 -16.61
C THR A 215 5.85 1.75 -15.44
N ALA A 216 4.57 1.51 -15.67
CA ALA A 216 3.52 1.54 -14.67
C ALA A 216 2.40 0.57 -15.04
N VAL A 217 1.66 0.15 -14.03
CA VAL A 217 0.42 -0.62 -14.18
C VAL A 217 -0.65 0.00 -13.31
N ALA A 218 -1.89 -0.02 -13.80
CA ALA A 218 -3.05 0.40 -13.03
C ALA A 218 -4.13 -0.67 -13.10
N THR A 219 -4.84 -0.86 -11.99
CA THR A 219 -6.00 -1.73 -11.86
C THR A 219 -7.16 -0.92 -11.32
N ALA A 220 -8.33 -1.05 -11.94
CA ALA A 220 -9.58 -0.51 -11.42
C ALA A 220 -10.57 -1.66 -11.23
N ILE A 221 -11.22 -1.69 -10.08
CA ILE A 221 -12.12 -2.76 -9.68
C ILE A 221 -13.43 -2.12 -9.22
N TYR A 222 -14.52 -2.55 -9.81
CA TYR A 222 -15.86 -2.22 -9.34
C TYR A 222 -16.60 -3.49 -8.92
N VAL A 223 -17.16 -3.48 -7.73
CA VAL A 223 -18.02 -4.54 -7.19
C VAL A 223 -19.35 -3.93 -6.77
N GLY A 224 -20.42 -4.40 -7.38
CA GLY A 224 -21.79 -3.95 -7.13
C GLY A 224 -22.78 -4.82 -7.89
N ALA A 225 -24.03 -4.84 -7.48
CA ALA A 225 -25.07 -5.61 -8.16
C ALA A 225 -25.34 -5.12 -9.61
N ASP A 226 -25.05 -3.86 -9.88
CA ASP A 226 -25.17 -3.20 -11.18
C ASP A 226 -23.92 -3.33 -12.08
N ALA A 227 -22.85 -3.98 -11.61
CA ALA A 227 -21.62 -4.17 -12.38
C ALA A 227 -21.86 -4.75 -13.80
N PRO A 228 -22.77 -5.71 -14.02
CA PRO A 228 -23.03 -6.22 -15.35
C PRO A 228 -23.57 -5.16 -16.31
N THR A 229 -24.35 -4.18 -15.83
CA THR A 229 -24.91 -3.10 -16.67
C THR A 229 -23.88 -2.03 -17.00
N LEU A 230 -22.84 -1.86 -16.17
CA LEU A 230 -21.74 -0.91 -16.37
C LEU A 230 -20.60 -1.47 -17.23
N LEU A 231 -20.53 -2.80 -17.39
CA LEU A 231 -19.45 -3.45 -18.12
C LEU A 231 -19.28 -2.98 -19.57
N PRO A 232 -20.36 -2.77 -20.37
CA PRO A 232 -20.22 -2.25 -21.73
C PRO A 232 -19.59 -0.84 -21.76
N LEU A 233 -19.94 0.01 -20.80
CA LEU A 233 -19.35 1.35 -20.69
C LEU A 233 -17.87 1.27 -20.34
N ALA A 234 -17.50 0.43 -19.37
CA ALA A 234 -16.10 0.24 -18.98
C ALA A 234 -15.22 -0.33 -20.12
N ARG A 235 -15.81 -1.09 -21.03
CA ARG A 235 -15.09 -1.65 -22.21
C ARG A 235 -14.95 -0.65 -23.35
N ALA A 236 -15.69 0.45 -23.33
CA ALA A 236 -15.63 1.49 -24.36
C ALA A 236 -14.62 2.60 -24.03
N LEU A 237 -14.07 2.59 -22.81
CA LEU A 237 -12.98 3.49 -22.36
C LEU A 237 -11.61 2.95 -22.77
#